data_167270d6a5fdb44d5c6391d701681e66
#
_entry.id   167270d6a5fdb44d5c6391d701681e66
#
_cell.length_a   1.000
_cell.length_b   1.000
_cell.length_c   1.000
_cell.angle_alpha   90.00
_cell.angle_beta   90.00
_cell.angle_gamma   90.00
#
_symmetry.space_group_name_H-M   'P 1'
#
loop_
_entity.id
_entity.type
_entity.pdbx_description
1 polymer ?
#
loop_
_entity_poly.entity_id
_entity_poly.type
_entity_poly.pdbx_seq_one_letter_code
_entity_poly.pdbx_strand_id
1 'polypeptide(L)'
;MTTETIDEVIYERFIKPTGRKRSAAVGLEFEFPIVNTKGKAVDFSVVHRFTDVFVDKFDFSDTSKDDDGYIYLAASPKTGDSISYDCSYNTLEFSFGVEDDINILSKRFREYFCFVNSELMKDDHMITGMGINPGYAVNKNVPILSTENVFCIWLRPRCKLPFFEA
;
A
#
# COMPACT_ATOMS: atom_id res chain seq x y z
N MET A 1 -20.14 -27.61 17.11
CA MET A 1 -19.63 -26.77 16.01
C MET A 1 -20.07 -27.42 14.71
N THR A 2 -21.02 -26.83 14.00
CA THR A 2 -21.43 -27.31 12.67
C THR A 2 -20.33 -26.94 11.69
N THR A 3 -19.73 -27.93 11.04
CA THR A 3 -18.70 -27.69 10.00
C THR A 3 -19.44 -27.20 8.77
N GLU A 4 -19.30 -25.92 8.42
CA GLU A 4 -19.77 -25.41 7.14
C GLU A 4 -19.10 -26.16 6.01
N THR A 5 -19.86 -26.55 5.03
CA THR A 5 -19.32 -27.18 3.81
C THR A 5 -18.67 -26.10 2.92
N ILE A 6 -17.73 -26.50 2.07
CA ILE A 6 -17.10 -25.58 1.09
C ILE A 6 -18.17 -24.89 0.22
N ASP A 7 -19.20 -25.62 -0.18
CA ASP A 7 -20.29 -25.11 -1.02
C ASP A 7 -21.11 -24.03 -0.29
N GLU A 8 -21.38 -24.20 1.00
CA GLU A 8 -22.05 -23.16 1.83
C GLU A 8 -21.19 -21.91 1.94
N VAL A 9 -19.89 -22.06 2.17
CA VAL A 9 -18.96 -20.92 2.23
C VAL A 9 -18.90 -20.18 0.91
N ILE A 10 -18.80 -20.89 -0.22
CA ILE A 10 -18.79 -20.30 -1.56
C ILE A 10 -20.10 -19.57 -1.82
N TYR A 11 -21.24 -20.22 -1.54
CA TYR A 11 -22.54 -19.62 -1.75
C TYR A 11 -22.71 -18.33 -0.93
N GLU A 12 -22.48 -18.36 0.36
CA GLU A 12 -22.69 -17.20 1.25
C GLU A 12 -21.75 -16.03 0.92
N ARG A 13 -20.48 -16.31 0.59
CA ARG A 13 -19.50 -15.27 0.37
C ARG A 13 -19.46 -14.71 -1.05
N PHE A 14 -19.71 -15.53 -2.06
CA PHE A 14 -19.52 -15.15 -3.46
C PHE A 14 -20.81 -15.11 -4.26
N ILE A 15 -21.75 -16.04 -4.04
CA ILE A 15 -22.97 -16.13 -4.86
C ILE A 15 -24.08 -15.25 -4.29
N LYS A 16 -24.44 -15.44 -3.03
CA LYS A 16 -25.52 -14.70 -2.38
C LYS A 16 -25.39 -13.16 -2.47
N PRO A 17 -24.18 -12.54 -2.33
CA PRO A 17 -24.04 -11.11 -2.50
C PRO A 17 -24.33 -10.59 -3.90
N THR A 18 -24.21 -11.42 -4.95
CA THR A 18 -24.50 -11.00 -6.34
C THR A 18 -25.97 -10.70 -6.58
N GLY A 19 -26.88 -11.29 -5.79
CA GLY A 19 -28.31 -11.02 -5.84
C GLY A 19 -28.74 -9.65 -5.26
N ARG A 20 -27.82 -8.94 -4.60
CA ARG A 20 -28.13 -7.62 -4.03
C ARG A 20 -28.11 -6.56 -5.12
N LYS A 21 -29.16 -5.71 -5.16
CA LYS A 21 -29.16 -4.53 -6.01
C LYS A 21 -28.09 -3.56 -5.48
N ARG A 22 -27.05 -3.31 -6.27
CA ARG A 22 -25.95 -2.38 -5.93
C ARG A 22 -26.12 -1.10 -6.75
N SER A 23 -25.82 0.05 -6.15
CA SER A 23 -25.54 1.26 -6.90
C SER A 23 -24.22 1.08 -7.67
N ALA A 24 -24.10 1.72 -8.82
CA ALA A 24 -22.82 1.77 -9.53
C ALA A 24 -21.86 2.59 -8.65
N ALA A 25 -20.77 1.96 -8.26
CA ALA A 25 -19.73 2.60 -7.45
C ALA A 25 -18.37 1.99 -7.79
N VAL A 26 -17.30 2.73 -7.61
CA VAL A 26 -15.93 2.34 -7.93
C VAL A 26 -15.00 2.61 -6.75
N GLY A 27 -14.14 1.66 -6.44
CA GLY A 27 -12.93 1.85 -5.64
C GLY A 27 -11.71 1.75 -6.55
N LEU A 28 -10.62 2.40 -6.19
CA LEU A 28 -9.37 2.40 -6.94
C LEU A 28 -8.20 2.05 -6.03
N GLU A 29 -7.26 1.28 -6.57
CA GLU A 29 -5.98 0.99 -5.92
C GLU A 29 -4.86 1.35 -6.87
N PHE A 30 -3.81 1.96 -6.34
CA PHE A 30 -2.62 2.34 -7.08
C PHE A 30 -1.38 2.01 -6.26
N GLU A 31 -0.48 1.28 -6.87
CA GLU A 31 0.83 0.95 -6.31
C GLU A 31 1.92 1.76 -7.00
N PHE A 32 2.76 2.41 -6.21
CA PHE A 32 3.82 3.27 -6.70
C PHE A 32 5.16 2.88 -6.09
N PRO A 33 6.13 2.45 -6.91
CA PRO A 33 7.51 2.38 -6.46
C PRO A 33 8.02 3.74 -5.99
N ILE A 34 8.64 3.77 -4.81
CA ILE A 34 9.43 4.91 -4.33
C ILE A 34 10.85 4.73 -4.85
N VAL A 35 11.43 5.78 -5.38
CA VAL A 35 12.80 5.78 -5.89
C VAL A 35 13.59 6.96 -5.33
N ASN A 36 14.90 6.76 -5.17
CA ASN A 36 15.83 7.85 -4.90
C ASN A 36 16.32 8.45 -6.23
N THR A 37 16.09 9.73 -6.46
CA THR A 37 16.41 10.44 -7.73
C THR A 37 17.90 10.55 -8.02
N LYS A 38 18.77 10.25 -7.04
CA LYS A 38 20.22 10.18 -7.19
C LYS A 38 20.74 8.77 -7.49
N GLY A 39 19.84 7.83 -7.78
CA GLY A 39 20.22 6.43 -8.10
C GLY A 39 20.74 5.63 -6.91
N LYS A 40 20.41 6.03 -5.70
CA LYS A 40 20.70 5.29 -4.46
C LYS A 40 19.52 4.40 -4.07
N ALA A 41 19.74 3.52 -3.09
CA ALA A 41 18.64 2.82 -2.44
C ALA A 41 17.69 3.81 -1.75
N VAL A 42 16.42 3.40 -1.59
CA VAL A 42 15.43 4.18 -0.85
C VAL A 42 15.87 4.28 0.61
N ASP A 43 15.84 5.48 1.14
CA ASP A 43 16.07 5.75 2.56
C ASP A 43 14.74 5.65 3.31
N PHE A 44 14.57 4.60 4.09
CA PHE A 44 13.34 4.35 4.83
C PHE A 44 13.05 5.42 5.89
N SER A 45 14.07 6.11 6.40
CA SER A 45 13.84 7.22 7.33
C SER A 45 13.10 8.39 6.67
N VAL A 46 13.34 8.60 5.38
CA VAL A 46 12.59 9.57 4.56
C VAL A 46 11.14 9.14 4.41
N VAL A 47 10.92 7.84 4.13
CA VAL A 47 9.58 7.27 3.93
C VAL A 47 8.77 7.32 5.24
N HIS A 48 9.36 6.94 6.37
CA HIS A 48 8.69 6.99 7.68
C HIS A 48 8.27 8.43 8.03
N ARG A 49 9.19 9.39 7.91
CA ARG A 49 8.88 10.81 8.17
C ARG A 49 7.77 11.33 7.25
N PHE A 50 7.83 11.02 5.95
CA PHE A 50 6.78 11.38 5.01
C PHE A 50 5.43 10.79 5.43
N THR A 51 5.39 9.51 5.85
CA THR A 51 4.17 8.83 6.28
C THR A 51 3.52 9.54 7.46
N ASP A 52 4.31 9.88 8.48
CA ASP A 52 3.81 10.62 9.65
C ASP A 52 3.17 11.96 9.24
N VAL A 53 3.83 12.72 8.35
CA VAL A 53 3.32 14.01 7.87
C VAL A 53 2.05 13.84 7.02
N PHE A 54 1.97 12.78 6.22
CA PHE A 54 0.78 12.46 5.41
C PHE A 54 -0.41 12.12 6.30
N VAL A 55 -0.20 11.24 7.27
CA VAL A 55 -1.22 10.79 8.23
C VAL A 55 -1.82 11.97 8.99
N ASP A 56 -0.97 12.87 9.50
CA ASP A 56 -1.40 14.07 10.22
C ASP A 56 -2.17 15.03 9.30
N LYS A 57 -1.65 15.30 8.11
CA LYS A 57 -2.26 16.25 7.17
C LYS A 57 -3.64 15.85 6.69
N PHE A 58 -3.86 14.56 6.40
CA PHE A 58 -5.09 14.06 5.80
C PHE A 58 -6.02 13.36 6.79
N ASP A 59 -5.69 13.38 8.09
CA ASP A 59 -6.48 12.77 9.15
C ASP A 59 -6.72 11.26 8.94
N PHE A 60 -5.63 10.55 8.64
CA PHE A 60 -5.61 9.09 8.55
C PHE A 60 -5.35 8.49 9.94
N SER A 61 -6.35 8.59 10.80
CA SER A 61 -6.20 8.31 12.24
C SER A 61 -6.23 6.82 12.61
N ASP A 62 -6.66 5.95 11.71
CA ASP A 62 -6.65 4.49 11.91
C ASP A 62 -5.32 3.94 11.40
N THR A 63 -4.39 3.65 12.30
CA THR A 63 -3.01 3.28 11.94
C THR A 63 -2.60 1.92 12.48
N SER A 64 -1.83 1.18 11.67
CA SER A 64 -1.12 -0.03 12.09
C SER A 64 0.38 0.17 11.95
N LYS A 65 1.14 -0.39 12.90
CA LYS A 65 2.60 -0.25 12.96
C LYS A 65 3.28 -1.59 12.85
N ASP A 66 4.49 -1.57 12.30
CA ASP A 66 5.39 -2.72 12.27
C ASP A 66 6.06 -2.96 13.63
N ASP A 67 6.92 -3.99 13.71
CA ASP A 67 7.62 -4.37 14.94
C ASP A 67 8.61 -3.29 15.43
N ASP A 68 9.05 -2.40 14.55
CA ASP A 68 9.94 -1.27 14.85
C ASP A 68 9.16 -0.01 15.24
N GLY A 69 7.82 -0.04 15.18
CA GLY A 69 6.93 1.03 15.57
C GLY A 69 6.62 2.03 14.48
N TYR A 70 7.01 1.77 13.22
CA TYR A 70 6.70 2.62 12.08
C TYR A 70 5.35 2.29 11.48
N ILE A 71 4.64 3.32 11.00
CA ILE A 71 3.34 3.14 10.35
C ILE A 71 3.55 2.47 8.99
N TYR A 72 2.93 1.30 8.79
CA TYR A 72 2.93 0.60 7.50
C TYR A 72 1.55 0.61 6.83
N LEU A 73 0.48 0.93 7.57
CA LEU A 73 -0.87 1.11 7.07
C LEU A 73 -1.52 2.25 7.85
N ALA A 74 -2.18 3.14 7.14
CA ALA A 74 -3.03 4.17 7.73
C ALA A 74 -4.30 4.34 6.91
N ALA A 75 -5.44 4.55 7.57
CA ALA A 75 -6.73 4.72 6.92
C ALA A 75 -7.47 5.96 7.46
N SER A 76 -8.24 6.58 6.57
CA SER A 76 -9.12 7.68 6.91
C SER A 76 -10.51 7.15 7.23
N PRO A 77 -11.02 7.30 8.47
CA PRO A 77 -12.38 6.91 8.82
C PRO A 77 -13.46 7.74 8.11
N LYS A 78 -13.08 8.88 7.53
CA LYS A 78 -14.02 9.77 6.83
C LYS A 78 -14.28 9.36 5.39
N THR A 79 -13.22 8.97 4.67
CA THR A 79 -13.30 8.67 3.23
C THR A 79 -13.23 7.18 2.94
N GLY A 80 -12.72 6.38 3.88
CA GLY A 80 -12.37 4.99 3.67
C GLY A 80 -11.11 4.81 2.81
N ASP A 81 -10.38 5.89 2.52
CA ASP A 81 -9.11 5.82 1.83
C ASP A 81 -8.04 5.27 2.77
N SER A 82 -7.06 4.57 2.22
CA SER A 82 -5.89 4.11 2.98
C SER A 82 -4.60 4.28 2.18
N ILE A 83 -3.50 4.37 2.92
CA ILE A 83 -2.16 4.17 2.42
C ILE A 83 -1.54 2.97 3.11
N SER A 84 -0.78 2.20 2.35
CA SER A 84 -0.04 1.05 2.88
C SER A 84 1.27 0.85 2.14
N TYR A 85 2.10 -0.03 2.67
CA TYR A 85 3.35 -0.42 2.03
C TYR A 85 3.31 -1.92 1.74
N ASP A 86 3.51 -2.27 0.46
CA ASP A 86 3.50 -3.67 0.03
C ASP A 86 4.90 -4.28 0.17
N CYS A 87 5.01 -5.25 1.09
CA CYS A 87 6.22 -6.01 1.39
C CYS A 87 7.43 -5.18 1.88
N SER A 88 7.52 -3.89 1.55
CA SER A 88 8.64 -3.03 1.89
C SER A 88 8.27 -1.56 1.75
N TYR A 89 8.93 -0.68 2.51
CA TYR A 89 8.74 0.78 2.43
C TYR A 89 9.17 1.42 1.11
N ASN A 90 9.53 0.64 0.11
CA ASN A 90 9.84 1.14 -1.25
C ASN A 90 8.68 0.98 -2.25
N THR A 91 7.51 0.51 -1.81
CA THR A 91 6.29 0.45 -2.61
C THR A 91 5.12 1.01 -1.81
N LEU A 92 4.63 2.16 -2.22
CA LEU A 92 3.49 2.85 -1.61
C LEU A 92 2.22 2.48 -2.35
N GLU A 93 1.23 2.00 -1.64
CA GLU A 93 -0.11 1.75 -2.15
C GLU A 93 -1.10 2.82 -1.67
N PHE A 94 -1.93 3.31 -2.57
CA PHE A 94 -3.15 4.05 -2.27
C PHE A 94 -4.36 3.18 -2.56
N SER A 95 -5.21 2.95 -1.57
CA SER A 95 -6.53 2.37 -1.76
C SER A 95 -7.60 3.42 -1.47
N PHE A 96 -8.45 3.71 -2.44
CA PHE A 96 -9.49 4.72 -2.31
C PHE A 96 -10.82 4.09 -1.89
N GLY A 97 -11.48 4.70 -0.92
CA GLY A 97 -12.84 4.33 -0.53
C GLY A 97 -13.81 4.43 -1.72
N VAL A 98 -14.84 3.62 -1.65
CA VAL A 98 -15.82 3.48 -2.73
C VAL A 98 -16.62 4.76 -2.91
N GLU A 99 -16.69 5.24 -4.17
CA GLU A 99 -17.44 6.44 -4.59
C GLU A 99 -18.33 6.15 -5.80
N ASP A 100 -19.40 6.90 -5.94
CA ASP A 100 -20.27 6.87 -7.12
C ASP A 100 -19.89 7.91 -8.20
N ASP A 101 -19.01 8.86 -7.86
CA ASP A 101 -18.46 9.86 -8.77
C ASP A 101 -16.93 9.75 -8.87
N ILE A 102 -16.45 9.30 -10.04
CA ILE A 102 -15.03 9.17 -10.34
C ILE A 102 -14.26 10.50 -10.23
N ASN A 103 -14.93 11.65 -10.39
CA ASN A 103 -14.26 12.94 -10.26
C ASN A 103 -13.84 13.23 -8.81
N ILE A 104 -14.58 12.72 -7.83
CA ILE A 104 -14.22 12.81 -6.42
C ILE A 104 -12.92 12.03 -6.18
N LEU A 105 -12.84 10.78 -6.67
CA LEU A 105 -11.63 9.96 -6.59
C LEU A 105 -10.45 10.63 -7.29
N SER A 106 -10.67 11.15 -8.51
CA SER A 106 -9.63 11.85 -9.28
C SER A 106 -9.07 13.07 -8.54
N LYS A 107 -9.92 13.82 -7.85
CA LYS A 107 -9.50 14.97 -7.05
C LYS A 107 -8.64 14.54 -5.86
N ARG A 108 -9.11 13.57 -5.08
CA ARG A 108 -8.35 13.03 -3.93
C ARG A 108 -7.01 12.43 -4.38
N PHE A 109 -7.02 11.64 -5.46
CA PHE A 109 -5.81 11.08 -6.03
C PHE A 109 -4.76 12.16 -6.35
N ARG A 110 -5.17 13.24 -7.06
CA ARG A 110 -4.26 14.34 -7.41
C ARG A 110 -3.70 15.03 -6.16
N GLU A 111 -4.53 15.25 -5.16
CA GLU A 111 -4.13 15.88 -3.91
C GLU A 111 -3.09 15.04 -3.17
N TYR A 112 -3.34 13.74 -2.99
CA TYR A 112 -2.41 12.82 -2.34
C TYR A 112 -1.12 12.66 -3.15
N PHE A 113 -1.23 12.41 -4.46
CA PHE A 113 -0.08 12.23 -5.33
C PHE A 113 0.85 13.46 -5.36
N CYS A 114 0.29 14.66 -5.50
CA CYS A 114 1.07 15.88 -5.49
C CYS A 114 1.74 16.10 -4.13
N PHE A 115 1.01 15.87 -3.04
CA PHE A 115 1.56 16.03 -1.70
C PHE A 115 2.71 15.05 -1.43
N VAL A 116 2.52 13.75 -1.73
CA VAL A 116 3.54 12.72 -1.56
C VAL A 116 4.82 13.10 -2.31
N ASN A 117 4.71 13.44 -3.59
CA ASN A 117 5.89 13.84 -4.35
C ASN A 117 6.54 15.11 -3.80
N SER A 118 5.75 16.09 -3.34
CA SER A 118 6.31 17.31 -2.77
C SER A 118 7.09 17.05 -1.47
N GLU A 119 6.64 16.12 -0.64
CA GLU A 119 7.34 15.75 0.58
C GLU A 119 8.59 14.92 0.32
N LEU A 120 8.46 13.87 -0.51
CA LEU A 120 9.57 12.98 -0.83
C LEU A 120 10.71 13.70 -1.58
N MET A 121 10.39 14.66 -2.46
CA MET A 121 11.41 15.40 -3.22
C MET A 121 12.27 16.30 -2.35
N LYS A 122 11.88 16.65 -1.14
CA LYS A 122 12.74 17.39 -0.20
C LYS A 122 14.03 16.64 0.14
N ASP A 123 13.98 15.29 0.02
CA ASP A 123 15.10 14.41 0.33
C ASP A 123 15.50 13.53 -0.87
N ASP A 124 15.36 14.05 -2.07
CA ASP A 124 15.73 13.35 -3.32
C ASP A 124 14.97 12.03 -3.56
N HIS A 125 13.73 11.90 -3.10
CA HIS A 125 12.88 10.75 -3.37
C HIS A 125 11.63 11.17 -4.15
N MET A 126 11.01 10.21 -4.84
CA MET A 126 9.71 10.39 -5.51
C MET A 126 9.00 9.06 -5.71
N ILE A 127 7.67 9.10 -5.91
CA ILE A 127 6.91 7.96 -6.42
C ILE A 127 6.90 7.97 -7.95
N THR A 128 6.86 6.79 -8.56
CA THR A 128 6.85 6.63 -10.02
C THR A 128 5.64 5.80 -10.46
N GLY A 129 5.07 6.09 -11.64
CA GLY A 129 3.98 5.33 -12.23
C GLY A 129 4.44 4.06 -12.98
N MET A 130 5.52 3.41 -12.53
CA MET A 130 6.05 2.19 -13.13
C MET A 130 5.55 0.96 -12.36
N GLY A 131 5.17 -0.10 -13.06
CA GLY A 131 4.74 -1.37 -12.43
C GLY A 131 5.87 -2.16 -11.77
N ILE A 132 7.13 -1.77 -12.01
CA ILE A 132 8.34 -2.35 -11.39
C ILE A 132 9.23 -1.22 -10.93
N ASN A 133 9.81 -1.36 -9.74
CA ASN A 133 10.74 -0.34 -9.23
C ASN A 133 11.97 -0.23 -10.16
N PRO A 134 12.18 0.92 -10.83
CA PRO A 134 13.32 1.10 -11.73
C PRO A 134 14.67 1.08 -11.00
N GLY A 135 14.68 1.30 -9.68
CA GLY A 135 15.83 1.18 -8.81
C GLY A 135 16.04 -0.23 -8.22
N TYR A 136 15.49 -1.28 -8.86
CA TYR A 136 15.57 -2.64 -8.32
C TYR A 136 16.98 -3.07 -7.92
N ALA A 137 17.97 -2.81 -8.76
CA ALA A 137 19.34 -3.25 -8.51
C ALA A 137 19.96 -2.63 -7.23
N VAL A 138 19.64 -1.37 -6.92
CA VAL A 138 20.13 -0.69 -5.70
C VAL A 138 19.27 -1.01 -4.49
N ASN A 139 18.00 -1.41 -4.68
CA ASN A 139 17.06 -1.73 -3.62
C ASN A 139 17.01 -3.22 -3.24
N LYS A 140 17.79 -4.10 -3.90
CA LYS A 140 17.75 -5.55 -3.66
C LYS A 140 18.02 -6.00 -2.22
N ASN A 141 18.66 -5.17 -1.42
CA ASN A 141 19.01 -5.46 -0.03
C ASN A 141 18.17 -4.65 0.97
N VAL A 142 17.14 -3.91 0.53
CA VAL A 142 16.28 -3.20 1.48
C VAL A 142 15.47 -4.19 2.32
N PRO A 143 15.25 -3.90 3.61
CA PRO A 143 14.49 -4.77 4.48
C PRO A 143 13.06 -4.98 3.99
N ILE A 144 12.55 -6.19 4.20
CA ILE A 144 11.12 -6.48 4.09
C ILE A 144 10.45 -6.02 5.39
N LEU A 145 9.23 -5.52 5.29
CA LEU A 145 8.42 -5.14 6.44
C LEU A 145 8.37 -6.29 7.46
N SER A 146 8.73 -6.00 8.70
CA SER A 146 8.60 -6.91 9.82
C SER A 146 7.22 -6.71 10.45
N THR A 147 6.26 -7.53 10.04
CA THR A 147 4.97 -7.62 10.69
C THR A 147 4.72 -9.09 11.04
N GLU A 148 3.94 -9.36 12.06
CA GLU A 148 3.46 -10.71 12.37
C GLU A 148 2.59 -11.30 11.26
N ASN A 149 2.49 -10.60 10.13
CA ASN A 149 1.70 -11.01 9.00
C ASN A 149 2.32 -12.26 8.36
N VAL A 150 1.52 -13.32 8.30
CA VAL A 150 1.88 -14.64 7.73
C VAL A 150 2.49 -14.51 6.32
N PHE A 151 2.12 -13.49 5.56
CA PHE A 151 2.64 -13.20 4.23
C PHE A 151 4.15 -12.88 4.25
N CYS A 152 4.61 -12.05 5.18
CA CYS A 152 6.04 -11.72 5.32
C CYS A 152 6.86 -12.91 5.81
N ILE A 153 6.30 -13.76 6.67
CA ILE A 153 6.93 -15.01 7.11
C ILE A 153 7.12 -15.98 5.94
N TRP A 154 6.16 -16.03 5.01
CA TRP A 154 6.23 -16.88 3.83
C TRP A 154 7.21 -16.38 2.77
N LEU A 155 7.42 -15.08 2.63
CA LEU A 155 8.35 -14.51 1.66
C LEU A 155 9.82 -14.62 2.11
N ARG A 156 10.11 -14.50 3.42
CA ARG A 156 11.49 -14.59 3.94
C ARG A 156 12.26 -15.85 3.51
N PRO A 157 11.69 -17.08 3.53
CA PRO A 157 12.40 -18.26 3.03
C PRO A 157 12.49 -18.32 1.51
N ARG A 158 11.53 -17.71 0.77
CA ARG A 158 11.48 -17.75 -0.69
C ARG A 158 12.35 -16.72 -1.37
N CYS A 159 12.72 -15.63 -0.70
CA CYS A 159 13.73 -14.69 -1.17
C CYS A 159 15.14 -15.29 -1.25
N LYS A 160 15.34 -16.50 -0.73
CA LYS A 160 16.56 -17.31 -0.91
C LYS A 160 16.46 -18.31 -2.06
N LEU A 161 15.44 -18.24 -2.92
CA LEU A 161 15.38 -19.09 -4.11
C LEU A 161 16.46 -18.66 -5.11
N PRO A 162 17.23 -19.61 -5.69
CA PRO A 162 18.39 -19.35 -6.55
C PRO A 162 18.06 -18.65 -7.87
N PHE A 163 16.79 -18.34 -8.14
CA PHE A 163 16.37 -17.57 -9.31
C PHE A 163 16.69 -16.07 -9.23
N PHE A 164 17.15 -15.56 -8.07
CA PHE A 164 17.53 -14.17 -7.89
C PHE A 164 19.05 -13.97 -7.72
N GLU A 165 19.84 -15.03 -7.85
CA GLU A 165 21.31 -14.98 -7.95
C GLU A 165 21.75 -15.04 -9.42
N ALA A 166 21.35 -14.04 -10.22
CA ALA A 166 21.90 -13.88 -11.57
C ALA A 166 22.27 -12.41 -11.80
#